data_e775570b8433390f3dad5378d89ae4ff
#
_entry.id   e775570b8433390f3dad5378d89ae4ff
#
_cell.length_a   1.000
_cell.length_b   1.000
_cell.length_c   1.000
_cell.angle_alpha   90.00
_cell.angle_beta   90.00
_cell.angle_gamma   90.00
#
_symmetry.space_group_name_H-M   'P 1'
#
loop_
_entity.id
_entity.type
_entity.pdbx_description
1 polymer ?
#
loop_
_entity_poly.entity_id
_entity_poly.type
_entity_poly.pdbx_seq_one_letter_code
_entity_poly.pdbx_strand_id
1 'polypeptide(L)'
;MSRKHETAPEAVPLAAPRIPRLTAAAALAGLEGLALAAGGVYLVAMGLFGHRGSTQTAVMGGLTVLAMAALPLTAAYGLLRARRWSRGPALIIQLIALPIAWTMGQNGGALLAAAVAIGAAALAELVLLVHPAATAALGADAGRDGD
;
A
#
# COMPACT_ATOMS: atom_id res chain seq x y z
N MET A 1 45.56 14.92 39.12
CA MET A 1 45.52 14.14 37.87
C MET A 1 44.08 14.07 37.41
N SER A 2 43.71 14.99 36.51
CA SER A 2 42.32 15.13 36.01
C SER A 2 42.18 14.27 34.76
N ARG A 3 41.35 13.20 34.82
CA ARG A 3 41.04 12.39 33.65
C ARG A 3 40.03 13.17 32.78
N LYS A 4 40.52 13.62 31.66
CA LYS A 4 39.71 14.18 30.58
C LYS A 4 38.72 13.10 30.12
N HIS A 5 37.44 13.32 30.33
CA HIS A 5 36.40 12.53 29.70
C HIS A 5 36.48 12.76 28.18
N GLU A 6 37.04 11.77 27.51
CA GLU A 6 37.02 11.65 26.07
C GLU A 6 35.58 11.29 25.68
N THR A 7 34.83 12.27 25.20
CA THR A 7 33.53 12.09 24.62
C THR A 7 33.69 11.23 23.36
N ALA A 8 33.22 10.00 23.44
CA ALA A 8 33.14 9.12 22.26
C ALA A 8 32.34 9.85 21.15
N PRO A 9 32.77 9.74 19.88
CA PRO A 9 32.04 10.36 18.77
C PRO A 9 30.62 9.80 18.78
N GLU A 10 29.64 10.72 18.83
CA GLU A 10 28.25 10.43 18.71
C GLU A 10 28.02 9.66 17.39
N ALA A 11 27.70 8.38 17.52
CA ALA A 11 27.45 7.52 16.36
C ALA A 11 26.27 8.11 15.59
N VAL A 12 26.54 8.66 14.42
CA VAL A 12 25.52 9.09 13.46
C VAL A 12 24.57 7.89 13.26
N PRO A 13 23.24 8.04 13.49
CA PRO A 13 22.33 6.95 13.30
C PRO A 13 22.39 6.50 11.84
N LEU A 14 23.00 5.36 11.59
CA LEU A 14 22.96 4.70 10.28
C LEU A 14 21.49 4.49 9.95
N ALA A 15 21.00 5.13 8.89
CA ALA A 15 19.65 4.94 8.38
C ALA A 15 19.39 3.43 8.33
N ALA A 16 18.28 2.99 8.95
CA ALA A 16 17.94 1.59 9.02
C ALA A 16 18.03 0.97 7.62
N PRO A 17 18.64 -0.22 7.44
CA PRO A 17 18.84 -0.82 6.14
C PRO A 17 17.47 -0.96 5.46
N ARG A 18 17.30 -0.28 4.33
CA ARG A 18 16.09 -0.36 3.51
C ARG A 18 15.97 -1.80 3.03
N ILE A 19 15.01 -2.54 3.54
CA ILE A 19 14.79 -3.92 3.13
C ILE A 19 14.13 -3.88 1.75
N PRO A 20 14.80 -4.34 0.68
CA PRO A 20 14.30 -4.17 -0.70
C PRO A 20 12.87 -4.68 -0.90
N ARG A 21 12.50 -5.72 -0.17
CA ARG A 21 11.16 -6.33 -0.24
C ARG A 21 10.07 -5.47 0.37
N LEU A 22 10.36 -4.79 1.47
CA LEU A 22 9.41 -3.89 2.11
C LEU A 22 9.19 -2.64 1.24
N THR A 23 10.24 -2.16 0.60
CA THR A 23 10.17 -1.06 -0.35
C THR A 23 9.38 -1.46 -1.60
N ALA A 24 9.56 -2.69 -2.10
CA ALA A 24 8.80 -3.21 -3.24
C ALA A 24 7.30 -3.35 -2.90
N ALA A 25 6.95 -3.90 -1.73
CA ALA A 25 5.56 -3.96 -1.27
C ALA A 25 4.95 -2.56 -1.13
N ALA A 26 5.68 -1.62 -0.54
CA ALA A 26 5.24 -0.23 -0.41
C ALA A 26 5.04 0.45 -1.79
N ALA A 27 5.89 0.16 -2.77
CA ALA A 27 5.77 0.68 -4.12
C ALA A 27 4.53 0.11 -4.83
N LEU A 28 4.24 -1.18 -4.68
CA LEU A 28 3.05 -1.82 -5.23
C LEU A 28 1.78 -1.24 -4.60
N ALA A 29 1.68 -1.20 -3.27
CA ALA A 29 0.55 -0.59 -2.58
C ALA A 29 0.36 0.88 -2.96
N GLY A 30 1.45 1.63 -3.10
CA GLY A 30 1.42 3.02 -3.56
C GLY A 30 0.88 3.15 -4.98
N LEU A 31 1.31 2.29 -5.89
CA LEU A 31 0.83 2.25 -7.28
C LEU A 31 -0.66 1.90 -7.35
N GLU A 32 -1.11 0.91 -6.61
CA GLU A 32 -2.53 0.55 -6.50
C GLU A 32 -3.37 1.71 -5.97
N GLY A 33 -2.92 2.36 -4.91
CA GLY A 33 -3.59 3.52 -4.33
C GLY A 33 -3.69 4.69 -5.32
N LEU A 34 -2.62 4.98 -6.07
CA LEU A 34 -2.60 6.01 -7.10
C LEU A 34 -3.54 5.66 -8.27
N ALA A 35 -3.56 4.40 -8.70
CA ALA A 35 -4.47 3.94 -9.75
C ALA A 35 -5.94 4.09 -9.34
N LEU A 36 -6.27 3.70 -8.10
CA LEU A 36 -7.62 3.90 -7.55
C LEU A 36 -7.96 5.40 -7.43
N ALA A 37 -7.04 6.22 -6.96
CA ALA A 37 -7.25 7.66 -6.86
C ALA A 37 -7.50 8.29 -8.23
N ALA A 38 -6.70 7.95 -9.24
CA ALA A 38 -6.88 8.42 -10.60
C ALA A 38 -8.23 7.98 -11.18
N GLY A 39 -8.62 6.70 -10.97
CA GLY A 39 -9.92 6.17 -11.35
C GLY A 39 -11.08 6.89 -10.68
N GLY A 40 -10.98 7.14 -9.39
CA GLY A 40 -11.98 7.88 -8.61
C GLY A 40 -12.15 9.33 -9.10
N VAL A 41 -11.04 10.03 -9.33
CA VAL A 41 -11.07 11.39 -9.91
C VAL A 41 -11.70 11.38 -11.30
N TYR A 42 -11.33 10.41 -12.14
CA TYR A 42 -11.92 10.25 -13.46
C TYR A 42 -13.44 10.06 -13.40
N LEU A 43 -13.95 9.18 -12.51
CA LEU A 43 -15.38 8.96 -12.35
C LEU A 43 -16.10 10.23 -11.87
N VAL A 44 -15.53 10.96 -10.91
CA VAL A 44 -16.11 12.24 -10.45
C VAL A 44 -16.15 13.24 -11.59
N ALA A 45 -15.05 13.41 -12.34
CA ALA A 45 -15.00 14.32 -13.48
C ALA A 45 -16.03 13.95 -14.56
N MET A 46 -16.14 12.67 -14.90
CA MET A 46 -17.14 12.20 -15.86
C MET A 46 -18.58 12.39 -15.36
N GLY A 47 -18.81 12.27 -14.05
CA GLY A 47 -20.12 12.57 -13.47
C GLY A 47 -20.49 14.05 -13.52
N LEU A 48 -19.51 14.95 -13.34
CA LEU A 48 -19.76 16.40 -13.32
C LEU A 48 -19.81 17.02 -14.72
N PHE A 49 -18.98 16.53 -15.65
CA PHE A 49 -18.80 17.13 -16.98
C PHE A 49 -19.31 16.24 -18.12
N GLY A 50 -19.61 14.96 -17.85
CA GLY A 50 -20.11 14.01 -18.83
C GLY A 50 -21.62 14.15 -19.06
N HIS A 51 -22.04 13.87 -20.29
CA HIS A 51 -23.45 13.98 -20.70
C HIS A 51 -24.18 12.63 -20.73
N ARG A 52 -23.58 11.55 -20.21
CA ARG A 52 -24.12 10.19 -20.28
C ARG A 52 -24.26 9.59 -18.88
N GLY A 53 -25.50 9.25 -18.51
CA GLY A 53 -25.80 8.53 -17.28
C GLY A 53 -26.17 9.44 -16.09
N SER A 54 -26.37 8.82 -14.93
CA SER A 54 -26.70 9.52 -13.69
C SER A 54 -25.45 10.17 -13.09
N THR A 55 -25.42 11.50 -13.07
CA THR A 55 -24.37 12.30 -12.40
C THR A 55 -24.16 11.85 -10.97
N GLN A 56 -25.25 11.64 -10.22
CA GLN A 56 -25.19 11.22 -8.83
C GLN A 56 -24.48 9.88 -8.65
N THR A 57 -24.80 8.89 -9.47
CA THR A 57 -24.19 7.56 -9.40
C THR A 57 -22.70 7.61 -9.71
N ALA A 58 -22.29 8.39 -10.73
CA ALA A 58 -20.89 8.53 -11.10
C ALA A 58 -20.08 9.27 -10.03
N VAL A 59 -20.61 10.35 -9.48
CA VAL A 59 -19.95 11.13 -8.43
C VAL A 59 -19.84 10.32 -7.14
N MET A 60 -20.92 9.67 -6.69
CA MET A 60 -20.89 8.85 -5.48
C MET A 60 -19.95 7.65 -5.63
N GLY A 61 -19.99 6.97 -6.79
CA GLY A 61 -19.07 5.89 -7.11
C GLY A 61 -17.61 6.36 -7.10
N GLY A 62 -17.31 7.50 -7.72
CA GLY A 62 -15.98 8.09 -7.73
C GLY A 62 -15.48 8.48 -6.34
N LEU A 63 -16.32 9.07 -5.51
CA LEU A 63 -15.99 9.38 -4.11
C LEU A 63 -15.72 8.13 -3.29
N THR A 64 -16.49 7.06 -3.51
CA THR A 64 -16.26 5.76 -2.87
C THR A 64 -14.90 5.19 -3.26
N VAL A 65 -14.54 5.22 -4.55
CA VAL A 65 -13.24 4.75 -5.05
C VAL A 65 -12.10 5.60 -4.47
N LEU A 66 -12.27 6.92 -4.36
CA LEU A 66 -11.30 7.81 -3.72
C LEU A 66 -11.11 7.48 -2.23
N ALA A 67 -12.19 7.22 -1.52
CA ALA A 67 -12.11 6.78 -0.13
C ALA A 67 -11.37 5.44 0.01
N MET A 68 -11.63 4.50 -0.90
CA MET A 68 -10.91 3.22 -0.94
C MET A 68 -9.43 3.38 -1.28
N ALA A 69 -9.05 4.35 -2.11
CA ALA A 69 -7.66 4.63 -2.43
C ALA A 69 -6.82 5.03 -1.19
N ALA A 70 -7.45 5.60 -0.18
CA ALA A 70 -6.77 5.97 1.07
C ALA A 70 -6.16 4.75 1.79
N LEU A 71 -6.77 3.56 1.67
CA LEU A 71 -6.29 2.35 2.35
C LEU A 71 -4.92 1.89 1.82
N PRO A 72 -4.72 1.62 0.52
CA PRO A 72 -3.40 1.22 0.02
C PRO A 72 -2.37 2.35 0.13
N LEU A 73 -2.76 3.62 0.03
CA LEU A 73 -1.83 4.73 0.24
C LEU A 73 -1.33 4.83 1.68
N THR A 74 -2.20 4.65 2.67
CA THR A 74 -1.79 4.62 4.08
C THR A 74 -0.97 3.38 4.41
N ALA A 75 -1.29 2.22 3.82
CA ALA A 75 -0.50 1.01 3.94
C ALA A 75 0.91 1.22 3.34
N ALA A 76 1.02 1.77 2.14
CA ALA A 76 2.29 2.10 1.49
C ALA A 76 3.15 3.02 2.37
N TYR A 77 2.56 4.09 2.90
CA TYR A 77 3.24 5.00 3.81
C TYR A 77 3.73 4.30 5.07
N GLY A 78 2.91 3.45 5.68
CA GLY A 78 3.26 2.67 6.86
C GLY A 78 4.38 1.67 6.59
N LEU A 79 4.36 0.99 5.42
CA LEU A 79 5.40 0.06 4.99
C LEU A 79 6.74 0.76 4.72
N LEU A 80 6.72 1.96 4.11
CA LEU A 80 7.93 2.77 3.91
C LEU A 80 8.58 3.20 5.23
N ARG A 81 7.77 3.35 6.28
CA ARG A 81 8.23 3.67 7.64
C ARG A 81 8.44 2.45 8.52
N ALA A 82 8.37 1.24 7.94
CA ALA A 82 8.50 -0.04 8.64
C ALA A 82 7.58 -0.18 9.86
N ARG A 83 6.41 0.48 9.85
CA ARG A 83 5.47 0.43 10.98
C ARG A 83 4.74 -0.90 11.01
N ARG A 84 4.75 -1.57 12.17
CA ARG A 84 4.12 -2.89 12.36
C ARG A 84 2.64 -2.92 12.01
N TRP A 85 1.90 -1.86 12.32
CA TRP A 85 0.46 -1.80 12.08
C TRP A 85 0.09 -1.83 10.58
N SER A 86 0.98 -1.37 9.69
CA SER A 86 0.69 -1.29 8.25
C SER A 86 0.53 -2.64 7.57
N ARG A 87 1.06 -3.71 8.17
CA ARG A 87 0.97 -5.07 7.64
C ARG A 87 -0.46 -5.60 7.65
N GLY A 88 -1.22 -5.37 8.72
CA GLY A 88 -2.60 -5.82 8.84
C GLY A 88 -3.50 -5.26 7.72
N PRO A 89 -3.62 -3.93 7.60
CA PRO A 89 -4.37 -3.31 6.52
C PRO A 89 -3.90 -3.75 5.12
N ALA A 90 -2.58 -3.83 4.87
CA ALA A 90 -2.06 -4.27 3.59
C ALA A 90 -2.52 -5.69 3.24
N LEU A 91 -2.44 -6.65 4.16
CA LEU A 91 -2.91 -8.02 3.95
C LEU A 91 -4.42 -8.10 3.69
N ILE A 92 -5.23 -7.32 4.43
CA ILE A 92 -6.68 -7.30 4.26
C ILE A 92 -7.05 -6.77 2.87
N ILE A 93 -6.38 -5.72 2.41
CA ILE A 93 -6.61 -5.15 1.08
C ILE A 93 -6.37 -6.21 0.00
N GLN A 94 -5.28 -6.96 0.08
CA GLN A 94 -4.95 -7.98 -0.91
C GLN A 94 -5.92 -9.18 -0.86
N LEU A 95 -6.37 -9.57 0.33
CA LEU A 95 -7.40 -10.59 0.47
C LEU A 95 -8.75 -10.19 -0.14
N ILE A 96 -9.08 -8.90 -0.12
CA ILE A 96 -10.29 -8.35 -0.77
C ILE A 96 -10.06 -8.18 -2.28
N ALA A 97 -8.86 -7.78 -2.71
CA ALA A 97 -8.54 -7.58 -4.12
C ALA A 97 -8.64 -8.88 -4.95
N LEU A 98 -8.29 -10.03 -4.38
CA LEU A 98 -8.33 -11.32 -5.07
C LEU A 98 -9.74 -11.72 -5.55
N PRO A 99 -10.80 -11.75 -4.71
CA PRO A 99 -12.15 -12.07 -5.19
C PRO A 99 -12.69 -10.99 -6.14
N ILE A 100 -12.30 -9.73 -6.00
CA ILE A 100 -12.66 -8.67 -6.94
C ILE A 100 -12.02 -8.94 -8.30
N ALA A 101 -10.73 -9.23 -8.35
CA ALA A 101 -10.04 -9.60 -9.57
C ALA A 101 -10.68 -10.83 -10.23
N TRP A 102 -11.04 -11.84 -9.44
CA TRP A 102 -11.74 -13.02 -9.93
C TRP A 102 -13.07 -12.69 -10.60
N THR A 103 -13.94 -11.92 -9.92
CA THR A 103 -15.24 -11.53 -10.49
C THR A 103 -15.12 -10.64 -11.72
N MET A 104 -14.13 -9.73 -11.75
CA MET A 104 -13.83 -8.92 -12.94
C MET A 104 -13.39 -9.79 -14.12
N GLY A 105 -12.55 -10.80 -13.85
CA GLY A 105 -12.03 -11.71 -14.88
C GLY A 105 -13.14 -12.50 -15.60
N GLN A 106 -14.22 -12.82 -14.91
CA GLN A 106 -15.36 -13.54 -15.50
C GLN A 106 -16.12 -12.73 -16.56
N ASN A 107 -15.99 -11.41 -16.57
CA ASN A 107 -16.68 -10.54 -17.52
C ASN A 107 -15.94 -10.41 -18.87
N GLY A 108 -14.70 -10.90 -18.97
CA GLY A 108 -13.92 -10.88 -20.21
C GLY A 108 -13.51 -9.48 -20.70
N GLY A 109 -13.00 -9.42 -21.94
CA GLY A 109 -12.62 -8.14 -22.56
C GLY A 109 -11.56 -7.36 -21.79
N ALA A 110 -11.69 -6.04 -21.73
CA ALA A 110 -10.77 -5.15 -21.02
C ALA A 110 -10.74 -5.42 -19.50
N LEU A 111 -11.86 -5.90 -18.93
CA LEU A 111 -11.93 -6.26 -17.51
C LEU A 111 -11.06 -7.46 -17.15
N LEU A 112 -10.85 -8.40 -18.09
CA LEU A 112 -9.95 -9.52 -17.89
C LEU A 112 -8.50 -9.05 -17.74
N ALA A 113 -8.05 -8.11 -18.58
CA ALA A 113 -6.70 -7.55 -18.45
C ALA A 113 -6.50 -6.82 -17.10
N ALA A 114 -7.49 -6.02 -16.69
CA ALA A 114 -7.46 -5.36 -15.39
C ALA A 114 -7.48 -6.38 -14.23
N ALA A 115 -8.29 -7.43 -14.33
CA ALA A 115 -8.36 -8.51 -13.34
C ALA A 115 -7.03 -9.24 -13.18
N VAL A 116 -6.35 -9.56 -14.29
CA VAL A 116 -5.03 -10.19 -14.26
C VAL A 116 -4.00 -9.26 -13.59
N ALA A 117 -4.00 -7.97 -13.93
CA ALA A 117 -3.09 -7.00 -13.33
C ALA A 117 -3.31 -6.87 -11.82
N ILE A 118 -4.56 -6.70 -11.38
CA ILE A 118 -4.93 -6.59 -9.96
C ILE A 118 -4.59 -7.88 -9.21
N GLY A 119 -4.95 -9.04 -9.77
CA GLY A 119 -4.68 -10.35 -9.14
C GLY A 119 -3.18 -10.63 -9.02
N ALA A 120 -2.40 -10.30 -10.04
CA ALA A 120 -0.95 -10.46 -10.01
C ALA A 120 -0.29 -9.53 -8.98
N ALA A 121 -0.72 -8.25 -8.91
CA ALA A 121 -0.24 -7.30 -7.91
C ALA A 121 -0.57 -7.78 -6.49
N ALA A 122 -1.82 -8.20 -6.25
CA ALA A 122 -2.28 -8.71 -4.97
C ALA A 122 -1.48 -9.94 -4.50
N LEU A 123 -1.23 -10.89 -5.39
CA LEU A 123 -0.42 -12.07 -5.08
C LEU A 123 1.04 -11.70 -4.80
N ALA A 124 1.62 -10.80 -5.60
CA ALA A 124 2.98 -10.34 -5.39
C ALA A 124 3.14 -9.64 -4.03
N GLU A 125 2.21 -8.77 -3.66
CA GLU A 125 2.22 -8.12 -2.35
C GLU A 125 2.05 -9.12 -1.20
N LEU A 126 1.13 -10.07 -1.31
CA LEU A 126 0.96 -11.13 -0.32
C LEU A 126 2.26 -11.90 -0.10
N VAL A 127 2.93 -12.32 -1.16
CA VAL A 127 4.22 -13.02 -1.09
C VAL A 127 5.29 -12.16 -0.41
N LEU A 128 5.36 -10.87 -0.76
CA LEU A 128 6.32 -9.94 -0.17
C LEU A 128 6.07 -9.72 1.33
N LEU A 129 4.80 -9.58 1.73
CA LEU A 129 4.40 -9.30 3.12
C LEU A 129 4.50 -10.53 4.03
N VAL A 130 4.26 -11.74 3.50
CA VAL A 130 4.33 -13.01 4.27
C VAL A 130 5.76 -13.53 4.37
N HIS A 131 6.69 -13.04 3.54
CA HIS A 131 8.07 -13.51 3.55
C HIS A 131 8.75 -13.29 4.92
N PRO A 132 9.51 -14.29 5.45
CA PRO A 132 10.13 -14.22 6.78
C PRO A 132 11.00 -12.98 7.00
N ALA A 133 11.69 -12.50 5.97
CA ALA A 133 12.51 -11.29 6.06
C ALA A 133 11.68 -10.01 6.30
N ALA A 134 10.49 -9.90 5.70
CA ALA A 134 9.58 -8.78 5.96
C ALA A 134 8.99 -8.85 7.37
N THR A 135 8.71 -10.07 7.84
CA THR A 135 8.20 -10.34 9.20
C THR A 135 9.24 -9.98 10.26
N ALA A 136 10.49 -10.37 10.04
CA ALA A 136 11.60 -10.06 10.95
C ALA A 136 11.87 -8.57 11.03
N ALA A 137 11.82 -7.85 9.89
CA ALA A 137 12.02 -6.42 9.83
C ALA A 137 10.97 -5.62 10.60
N LEU A 138 9.70 -6.02 10.46
CA LEU A 138 8.60 -5.40 11.20
C LEU A 138 8.54 -5.84 12.67
N GLY A 139 9.21 -6.95 13.03
CA GLY A 139 9.35 -7.44 14.41
C GLY A 139 10.51 -6.82 15.17
N ALA A 140 11.57 -6.39 14.49
CA ALA A 140 12.77 -5.86 15.13
C ALA A 140 12.56 -4.51 15.84
N ASP A 141 11.57 -3.71 15.42
CA ASP A 141 11.24 -2.44 16.09
C ASP A 141 10.47 -2.65 17.41
N ALA A 142 9.92 -3.84 17.67
CA ALA A 142 9.17 -4.09 18.91
C ALA A 142 10.05 -4.16 20.15
N GLY A 143 11.35 -4.40 20.00
CA GLY A 143 12.31 -4.42 21.10
C GLY A 143 12.88 -3.05 21.45
N ARG A 144 12.61 -2.01 20.66
CA ARG A 144 13.14 -0.65 20.90
C ARG A 144 12.19 0.26 21.65
N ASP A 145 10.87 -0.05 21.62
CA ASP A 145 9.85 0.78 22.29
C ASP A 145 9.55 0.29 23.73
N GLY A 146 10.32 -0.67 24.25
CA GLY A 146 10.09 -1.32 25.54
C GLY A 146 11.16 -1.09 26.61
N ASP A 147 12.19 -0.24 26.37
CA ASP A 147 13.23 0.11 27.36
C ASP A 147 13.17 1.60 27.75
#